data_07f32177ab7335d3dd59c179f98f7a52
#
_entry.id   07f32177ab7335d3dd59c179f98f7a52
#
_cell.length_a   1.000
_cell.length_b   1.000
_cell.length_c   1.000
_cell.angle_alpha   90.00
_cell.angle_beta   90.00
_cell.angle_gamma   90.00
#
_symmetry.space_group_name_H-M   'P 1'
#
loop_
_entity.id
_entity.type
_entity.pdbx_description
1 polymer ?
#
loop_
_entity_poly.entity_id
_entity_poly.type
_entity_poly.pdbx_seq_one_letter_code
_entity_poly.pdbx_strand_id
1 'polypeptide(L)'
;MRDAEKLGDFDRGAAIYNRPALACVSCHAIKGKGGRLGPELGGLATHMVPEGILESLLNPSRQMKQGYESIVITLRNQDLRVGTLHRKTKSEVLLRDVSGKIASIPRNQIAKLDTSGVSMMPPGLTNGLRRDELLDLLHYLMHLK
;
A
#
# COMPACT_ATOMS: atom_id res chain seq x y z
N MET A 1 1.59 1.45 -21.10
CA MET A 1 2.96 1.19 -20.61
C MET A 1 4.02 1.75 -21.55
N ARG A 2 4.01 1.45 -22.86
CA ARG A 2 4.98 2.04 -23.83
C ARG A 2 5.09 3.57 -23.78
N ASP A 3 3.97 4.26 -23.54
CA ASP A 3 3.99 5.73 -23.44
C ASP A 3 4.67 6.19 -22.15
N ALA A 4 4.49 5.49 -21.03
CA ALA A 4 5.18 5.81 -19.79
C ALA A 4 6.71 5.66 -19.94
N GLU A 5 7.17 4.61 -20.66
CA GLU A 5 8.58 4.38 -20.92
C GLU A 5 9.20 5.46 -21.83
N LYS A 6 8.44 5.95 -22.84
CA LYS A 6 8.95 6.90 -23.84
C LYS A 6 8.76 8.37 -23.46
N LEU A 7 7.71 8.70 -22.74
CA LEU A 7 7.26 10.08 -22.49
C LEU A 7 7.34 10.46 -21.01
N GLY A 8 7.43 9.47 -20.12
CA GLY A 8 7.53 9.69 -18.69
C GLY A 8 8.91 10.22 -18.29
N ASP A 9 8.92 10.98 -17.21
CA ASP A 9 10.12 11.58 -16.64
C ASP A 9 10.29 11.14 -15.18
N PHE A 10 11.47 10.66 -14.82
CA PHE A 10 11.75 10.07 -13.52
C PHE A 10 11.67 11.11 -12.39
N ASP A 11 12.23 12.30 -12.59
CA ASP A 11 12.27 13.34 -11.55
C ASP A 11 10.90 13.96 -11.32
N ARG A 12 10.13 14.20 -12.39
CA ARG A 12 8.74 14.64 -12.27
C ARG A 12 7.88 13.56 -11.60
N GLY A 13 8.09 12.28 -11.95
CA GLY A 13 7.42 11.16 -11.31
C GLY A 13 7.72 11.08 -9.81
N ALA A 14 8.98 11.26 -9.42
CA ALA A 14 9.38 11.33 -8.02
C ALA A 14 8.70 12.50 -7.29
N ALA A 15 8.60 13.66 -7.91
CA ALA A 15 7.89 14.81 -7.35
C ALA A 15 6.40 14.52 -7.17
N ILE A 16 5.76 13.84 -8.14
CA ILE A 16 4.35 13.41 -8.05
C ILE A 16 4.16 12.40 -6.92
N TYR A 17 5.03 11.39 -6.80
CA TYR A 17 5.00 10.41 -5.71
C TYR A 17 5.02 11.08 -4.33
N ASN A 18 5.75 12.17 -4.18
CA ASN A 18 5.89 12.92 -2.93
C ASN A 18 4.77 13.94 -2.68
N ARG A 19 3.79 14.09 -3.58
CA ARG A 19 2.66 15.02 -3.36
C ARG A 19 1.80 14.59 -2.17
N PRO A 20 1.56 15.45 -1.17
CA PRO A 20 0.73 15.12 -0.01
C PRO A 20 -0.68 14.61 -0.38
N ALA A 21 -1.27 15.18 -1.44
CA ALA A 21 -2.60 14.81 -1.91
C ALA A 21 -2.71 13.36 -2.40
N LEU A 22 -1.62 12.74 -2.83
CA LEU A 22 -1.59 11.35 -3.27
C LEU A 22 -1.29 10.38 -2.13
N ALA A 23 -0.75 10.87 -1.01
CA ALA A 23 -0.42 10.12 0.19
C ALA A 23 0.48 8.88 -0.02
N CYS A 24 1.14 8.73 -1.18
CA CYS A 24 1.98 7.58 -1.49
C CYS A 24 3.06 7.38 -0.42
N VAL A 25 3.84 8.42 -0.14
CA VAL A 25 4.94 8.39 0.83
C VAL A 25 4.46 8.20 2.28
N SER A 26 3.19 8.54 2.57
CA SER A 26 2.60 8.34 3.90
C SER A 26 2.38 6.87 4.23
N CYS A 27 2.15 6.05 3.21
CA CYS A 27 1.87 4.62 3.35
C CYS A 27 3.03 3.75 2.89
N HIS A 28 3.80 4.16 1.90
CA HIS A 28 4.88 3.38 1.31
C HIS A 28 6.25 3.98 1.60
N ALA A 29 7.20 3.12 1.92
CA ALA A 29 8.60 3.49 1.98
C ALA A 29 9.32 3.17 0.66
N ILE A 30 10.37 3.93 0.36
CA ILE A 30 11.38 3.64 -0.65
C ILE A 30 12.74 3.70 0.03
N LYS A 31 13.48 2.58 0.01
CA LYS A 31 14.79 2.44 0.70
C LYS A 31 14.70 2.87 2.17
N GLY A 32 13.64 2.44 2.85
CA GLY A 32 13.40 2.68 4.27
C GLY A 32 12.86 4.07 4.63
N LYS A 33 12.69 4.97 3.66
CA LYS A 33 12.14 6.33 3.87
C LYS A 33 10.67 6.36 3.45
N GLY A 34 9.77 6.70 4.37
CA GLY A 34 8.33 6.76 4.15
C GLY A 34 7.54 5.92 5.14
N GLY A 35 6.25 5.76 4.87
CA GLY A 35 5.32 5.00 5.69
C GLY A 35 5.53 3.49 5.60
N ARG A 36 4.89 2.76 6.54
CA ARG A 36 5.00 1.30 6.62
C ARG A 36 3.65 0.59 6.60
N LEU A 37 2.57 1.31 6.32
CA LEU A 37 1.24 0.73 6.19
C LEU A 37 1.13 -0.12 4.92
N GLY A 38 1.70 0.37 3.82
CA GLY A 38 1.85 -0.36 2.56
C GLY A 38 3.21 -1.05 2.43
N PRO A 39 3.39 -1.88 1.40
CA PRO A 39 4.68 -2.51 1.11
C PRO A 39 5.76 -1.49 0.74
N GLU A 40 7.01 -1.85 1.04
CA GLU A 40 8.21 -1.16 0.55
C GLU A 40 8.23 -1.21 -0.98
N LEU A 41 8.48 -0.07 -1.63
CA LEU A 41 8.52 0.07 -3.09
C LEU A 41 9.94 0.13 -3.66
N GLY A 42 10.97 0.22 -2.82
CA GLY A 42 12.35 0.05 -3.27
C GLY A 42 12.51 -1.33 -3.91
N GLY A 43 13.04 -1.37 -5.12
CA GLY A 43 13.14 -2.62 -5.89
C GLY A 43 11.83 -3.07 -6.56
N LEU A 44 10.79 -2.24 -6.62
CA LEU A 44 9.50 -2.59 -7.24
C LEU A 44 9.67 -3.14 -8.67
N ALA A 45 10.54 -2.52 -9.45
CA ALA A 45 10.84 -2.91 -10.82
C ALA A 45 11.49 -4.31 -10.97
N THR A 46 11.98 -4.90 -9.88
CA THR A 46 12.63 -6.23 -9.91
C THR A 46 11.65 -7.38 -9.75
N HIS A 47 10.44 -7.12 -9.25
CA HIS A 47 9.47 -8.16 -8.91
C HIS A 47 8.04 -7.88 -9.38
N MET A 48 7.79 -6.75 -10.02
CA MET A 48 6.48 -6.43 -10.59
C MET A 48 6.62 -5.90 -12.02
N VAL A 49 5.85 -6.48 -12.92
CA VAL A 49 5.80 -6.00 -14.31
C VAL A 49 5.05 -4.67 -14.40
N PRO A 50 5.35 -3.82 -15.38
CA PRO A 50 4.75 -2.49 -15.52
C PRO A 50 3.23 -2.47 -15.49
N GLU A 51 2.59 -3.44 -16.13
CA GLU A 51 1.13 -3.58 -16.15
C GLU A 51 0.55 -3.86 -14.75
N GLY A 52 1.28 -4.61 -13.92
CA GLY A 52 0.94 -4.88 -12.53
C GLY A 52 1.02 -3.63 -11.66
N ILE A 53 2.00 -2.75 -11.92
CA ILE A 53 2.12 -1.46 -11.23
C ILE A 53 0.91 -0.58 -11.55
N LEU A 54 0.56 -0.46 -12.83
CA LEU A 54 -0.63 0.30 -13.26
C LEU A 54 -1.90 -0.27 -12.66
N GLU A 55 -2.08 -1.60 -12.71
CA GLU A 55 -3.23 -2.28 -12.12
C GLU A 55 -3.36 -1.99 -10.63
N SER A 56 -2.24 -2.01 -9.89
CA SER A 56 -2.24 -1.72 -8.44
C SER A 56 -2.64 -0.28 -8.13
N LEU A 57 -2.33 0.68 -9.00
CA LEU A 57 -2.74 2.07 -8.85
C LEU A 57 -4.24 2.27 -9.13
N LEU A 58 -4.77 1.57 -10.14
CA LEU A 58 -6.16 1.72 -10.57
C LEU A 58 -7.13 0.87 -9.76
N ASN A 59 -6.72 -0.37 -9.40
CA ASN A 59 -7.53 -1.38 -8.73
C ASN A 59 -6.79 -2.00 -7.54
N PRO A 60 -6.51 -1.23 -6.47
CA PRO A 60 -5.60 -1.65 -5.39
C PRO A 60 -6.08 -2.86 -4.59
N SER A 61 -7.35 -3.21 -4.67
CA SER A 61 -7.91 -4.39 -4.00
C SER A 61 -7.86 -5.67 -4.84
N ARG A 62 -7.48 -5.57 -6.13
CA ARG A 62 -7.49 -6.73 -7.03
C ARG A 62 -6.38 -7.72 -6.75
N GLN A 63 -5.20 -7.23 -6.41
CA GLN A 63 -4.06 -8.04 -6.01
C GLN A 63 -3.34 -7.38 -4.83
N MET A 64 -3.46 -7.97 -3.66
CA MET A 64 -2.77 -7.50 -2.47
C MET A 64 -1.60 -8.41 -2.15
N LYS A 65 -0.47 -7.81 -1.80
CA LYS A 65 0.69 -8.56 -1.31
C LYS A 65 0.34 -9.23 0.01
N GLN A 66 0.71 -10.50 0.17
CA GLN A 66 0.54 -11.23 1.43
C GLN A 66 1.10 -10.45 2.62
N GLY A 67 0.35 -10.40 3.72
CA GLY A 67 0.68 -9.63 4.91
C GLY A 67 0.26 -8.15 4.85
N TYR A 68 -0.47 -7.75 3.80
CA TYR A 68 -1.05 -6.40 3.65
C TYR A 68 -2.57 -6.43 3.46
N GLU A 69 -3.19 -7.58 3.73
CA GLU A 69 -4.64 -7.70 3.76
C GLU A 69 -5.20 -6.83 4.89
N SER A 70 -6.20 -6.01 4.58
CA SER A 70 -6.86 -5.24 5.62
C SER A 70 -7.77 -6.13 6.47
N ILE A 71 -7.67 -5.94 7.77
CA ILE A 71 -8.46 -6.64 8.76
C ILE A 71 -9.11 -5.68 9.74
N VAL A 72 -10.27 -6.09 10.22
CA VAL A 72 -10.97 -5.47 11.33
C VAL A 72 -11.05 -6.49 12.46
N ILE A 73 -10.49 -6.13 13.61
CA ILE A 73 -10.54 -6.95 14.82
C ILE A 73 -11.49 -6.30 15.80
N THR A 74 -12.56 -7.01 16.15
CA THR A 74 -13.44 -6.63 17.25
C THR A 74 -12.94 -7.32 18.53
N LEU A 75 -12.59 -6.52 19.52
CA LEU A 75 -12.19 -7.02 20.84
C LEU A 75 -13.42 -7.39 21.67
N ARG A 76 -13.22 -8.20 22.73
CA ARG A 76 -14.31 -8.60 23.64
C ARG A 76 -14.94 -7.44 24.40
N ASN A 77 -14.19 -6.35 24.61
CA ASN A 77 -14.69 -5.09 25.17
C ASN A 77 -15.39 -4.20 24.13
N GLN A 78 -15.64 -4.71 22.91
CA GLN A 78 -16.26 -4.03 21.77
C GLN A 78 -15.40 -2.98 21.07
N ASP A 79 -14.16 -2.75 21.48
CA ASP A 79 -13.24 -1.89 20.75
C ASP A 79 -12.90 -2.47 19.38
N LEU A 80 -12.73 -1.59 18.41
CA LEU A 80 -12.29 -1.95 17.06
C LEU A 80 -10.82 -1.62 16.86
N ARG A 81 -10.13 -2.53 16.19
CA ARG A 81 -8.76 -2.33 15.69
C ARG A 81 -8.75 -2.59 14.19
N VAL A 82 -8.30 -1.61 13.43
CA VAL A 82 -8.26 -1.66 11.96
C VAL A 82 -6.82 -1.49 11.49
N GLY A 83 -6.43 -2.25 10.49
CA GLY A 83 -5.10 -2.16 9.90
C GLY A 83 -4.83 -3.27 8.90
N THR A 84 -3.56 -3.58 8.68
CA THR A 84 -3.16 -4.71 7.84
C THR A 84 -2.67 -5.87 8.70
N LEU A 85 -2.95 -7.09 8.23
CA LEU A 85 -2.50 -8.31 8.91
C LEU A 85 -1.00 -8.47 8.72
N HIS A 86 -0.23 -8.23 9.79
CA HIS A 86 1.21 -8.48 9.74
C HIS A 86 1.55 -9.96 9.94
N ARG A 87 0.96 -10.59 10.96
CA ARG A 87 1.17 -12.00 11.28
C ARG A 87 0.04 -12.55 12.15
N LYS A 88 -0.24 -13.82 12.00
CA LYS A 88 -1.25 -14.56 12.77
C LYS A 88 -0.60 -15.80 13.36
N THR A 89 -0.66 -15.97 14.69
CA THR A 89 -0.14 -17.13 15.41
C THR A 89 -1.27 -17.82 16.17
N LYS A 90 -0.97 -18.88 16.90
CA LYS A 90 -1.93 -19.58 17.79
C LYS A 90 -2.32 -18.70 18.98
N SER A 91 -1.43 -17.85 19.48
CA SER A 91 -1.60 -17.06 20.71
C SER A 91 -2.02 -15.61 20.46
N GLU A 92 -1.66 -15.04 19.31
CA GLU A 92 -1.84 -13.61 19.05
C GLU A 92 -2.06 -13.30 17.56
N VAL A 93 -2.56 -12.10 17.29
CA VAL A 93 -2.60 -11.49 15.97
C VAL A 93 -1.75 -10.21 16.02
N LEU A 94 -0.77 -10.12 15.12
CA LEU A 94 0.02 -8.91 14.93
C LEU A 94 -0.64 -8.06 13.84
N LEU A 95 -1.16 -6.93 14.26
CA LEU A 95 -1.81 -5.93 13.40
C LEU A 95 -0.83 -4.78 13.16
N ARG A 96 -0.66 -4.37 11.90
CA ARG A 96 -0.03 -3.10 11.59
C ARG A 96 -1.12 -2.05 11.49
N ASP A 97 -1.10 -1.08 12.40
CA ASP A 97 -2.09 0.01 12.45
C ASP A 97 -1.82 1.07 11.35
N VAL A 98 -2.72 2.05 11.26
CA VAL A 98 -2.63 3.14 10.27
C VAL A 98 -1.38 4.02 10.43
N SER A 99 -0.73 3.99 11.59
CA SER A 99 0.55 4.68 11.83
C SER A 99 1.76 3.85 11.39
N GLY A 100 1.54 2.62 10.94
CA GLY A 100 2.58 1.66 10.58
C GLY A 100 3.20 0.92 11.76
N LYS A 101 2.70 1.12 12.97
CA LYS A 101 3.15 0.39 14.18
C LYS A 101 2.52 -0.99 14.22
N ILE A 102 3.28 -1.96 14.74
CA ILE A 102 2.79 -3.32 14.94
C ILE A 102 2.28 -3.45 16.37
N ALA A 103 0.99 -3.75 16.51
CA ALA A 103 0.35 -4.07 17.78
C ALA A 103 0.12 -5.57 17.88
N SER A 104 0.51 -6.17 19.01
CA SER A 104 0.16 -7.54 19.35
C SER A 104 -1.20 -7.57 20.05
N ILE A 105 -2.10 -8.39 19.55
CA ILE A 105 -3.45 -8.57 20.11
C ILE A 105 -3.61 -10.04 20.49
N PRO A 106 -3.65 -10.36 21.81
CA PRO A 106 -3.86 -11.73 22.28
C PRO A 106 -5.17 -12.31 21.76
N ARG A 107 -5.15 -13.57 21.34
CA ARG A 107 -6.34 -14.26 20.80
C ARG A 107 -7.51 -14.29 21.78
N ASN A 108 -7.24 -14.41 23.08
CA ASN A 108 -8.27 -14.42 24.11
C ASN A 108 -9.00 -13.08 24.27
N GLN A 109 -8.45 -11.98 23.74
CA GLN A 109 -9.09 -10.67 23.72
C GLN A 109 -9.92 -10.43 22.46
N ILE A 110 -9.78 -11.27 21.43
CA ILE A 110 -10.46 -11.13 20.15
C ILE A 110 -11.85 -11.79 20.24
N ALA A 111 -12.89 -11.03 19.97
CA ALA A 111 -14.24 -11.54 19.76
C ALA A 111 -14.47 -11.94 18.30
N LYS A 112 -14.01 -11.11 17.34
CA LYS A 112 -14.16 -11.34 15.91
C LYS A 112 -12.96 -10.81 15.14
N LEU A 113 -12.58 -11.50 14.07
CA LEU A 113 -11.59 -11.06 13.10
C LEU A 113 -12.17 -11.19 11.71
N ASP A 114 -12.34 -10.07 11.04
CA ASP A 114 -12.83 -9.99 9.66
C ASP A 114 -11.71 -9.57 8.73
N THR A 115 -11.52 -10.33 7.66
CA THR A 115 -10.66 -9.93 6.54
C THR A 115 -11.55 -9.26 5.50
N SER A 116 -11.34 -7.98 5.25
CA SER A 116 -12.25 -7.22 4.41
C SER A 116 -12.09 -7.53 2.91
N GLY A 117 -10.97 -8.09 2.50
CA GLY A 117 -10.62 -8.24 1.07
C GLY A 117 -10.41 -6.92 0.33
N VAL A 118 -10.45 -5.80 1.04
CA VAL A 118 -10.26 -4.45 0.51
C VAL A 118 -8.88 -3.94 0.90
N SER A 119 -8.17 -3.32 -0.02
CA SER A 119 -6.87 -2.70 0.24
C SER A 119 -7.01 -1.47 1.14
N MET A 120 -6.01 -1.24 2.01
CA MET A 120 -5.87 0.03 2.72
C MET A 120 -5.47 1.18 1.79
N MET A 121 -4.94 0.87 0.60
CA MET A 121 -4.72 1.86 -0.44
C MET A 121 -6.08 2.25 -1.05
N PRO A 122 -6.52 3.51 -0.93
CA PRO A 122 -7.81 3.93 -1.47
C PRO A 122 -7.84 3.82 -3.00
N PRO A 123 -8.95 3.41 -3.60
CA PRO A 123 -9.12 3.51 -5.05
C PRO A 123 -9.23 4.97 -5.47
N GLY A 124 -8.83 5.27 -6.70
CA GLY A 124 -9.00 6.60 -7.28
C GLY A 124 -7.96 7.65 -6.88
N LEU A 125 -6.89 7.28 -6.17
CA LEU A 125 -5.81 8.21 -5.80
C LEU A 125 -5.23 8.96 -7.02
N THR A 126 -5.20 8.32 -8.17
CA THR A 126 -4.66 8.88 -9.41
C THR A 126 -5.67 9.61 -10.27
N ASN A 127 -6.96 9.67 -9.87
CA ASN A 127 -8.02 10.29 -10.69
C ASN A 127 -7.82 11.78 -10.95
N GLY A 128 -7.13 12.48 -10.06
CA GLY A 128 -6.81 13.89 -10.21
C GLY A 128 -5.55 14.18 -11.04
N LEU A 129 -4.83 13.14 -11.46
CA LEU A 129 -3.64 13.31 -12.30
C LEU A 129 -4.02 13.52 -13.76
N ARG A 130 -3.32 14.44 -14.42
CA ARG A 130 -3.36 14.53 -15.88
C ARG A 130 -2.64 13.30 -16.47
N ARG A 131 -2.88 13.05 -17.76
CA ARG A 131 -2.27 11.92 -18.45
C ARG A 131 -0.73 11.95 -18.40
N ASP A 132 -0.13 13.11 -18.62
CA ASP A 132 1.33 13.28 -18.54
C ASP A 132 1.86 12.99 -17.12
N GLU A 133 1.19 13.47 -16.09
CA GLU A 133 1.55 13.22 -14.69
C GLU A 133 1.44 11.73 -14.31
N LEU A 134 0.44 11.04 -14.82
CA LEU A 134 0.32 9.60 -14.62
C LEU A 134 1.45 8.83 -15.33
N LEU A 135 1.84 9.26 -16.52
CA LEU A 135 2.97 8.65 -17.24
C LEU A 135 4.30 8.89 -16.50
N ASP A 136 4.53 10.08 -15.95
CA ASP A 136 5.70 10.39 -15.14
C ASP A 136 5.73 9.53 -13.86
N LEU A 137 4.61 9.43 -13.13
CA LEU A 137 4.51 8.58 -11.94
C LEU A 137 4.78 7.11 -12.26
N LEU A 138 4.20 6.58 -13.34
CA LEU A 138 4.45 5.21 -13.77
C LEU A 138 5.90 4.99 -14.15
N HIS A 139 6.51 5.92 -14.89
CA HIS A 139 7.92 5.85 -15.26
C HIS A 139 8.80 5.79 -14.00
N TYR A 140 8.55 6.63 -13.02
CA TYR A 140 9.27 6.61 -11.75
C TYR A 140 9.15 5.25 -11.05
N LEU A 141 7.93 4.75 -10.87
CA LEU A 141 7.68 3.48 -10.18
C LEU A 141 8.30 2.27 -10.90
N MET A 142 8.29 2.28 -12.24
CA MET A 142 8.88 1.23 -13.08
C MET A 142 10.42 1.19 -13.02
N HIS A 143 11.06 2.24 -12.50
CA HIS A 143 12.52 2.34 -12.41
C HIS A 143 13.04 2.31 -10.96
N LEU A 144 12.18 2.02 -9.98
CA LEU A 144 12.59 1.81 -8.58
C LEU A 144 13.34 0.47 -8.42
N LYS A 145 14.67 0.57 -8.22
CA LYS A 145 15.59 -0.56 -8.02
C LYS A 145 16.19 -0.55 -6.62
#